data_91d24dfac5c46a1c9afa0d85903f45f4
#
_entry.id   91d24dfac5c46a1c9afa0d85903f45f4
#
_cell.length_a   1.000
_cell.length_b   1.000
_cell.length_c   1.000
_cell.angle_alpha   90.00
_cell.angle_beta   90.00
_cell.angle_gamma   90.00
#
_symmetry.space_group_name_H-M   'P 1'
#
loop_
_entity.id
_entity.type
_entity.pdbx_description
1 polymer ?
#
loop_
_entity_poly.entity_id
_entity_poly.type
_entity_poly.pdbx_seq_one_letter_code
_entity_poly.pdbx_strand_id
1 'polypeptide(L)'
;MISNVKVVGNKATVILSGESEGAAGYDYVISTDRDCITNKDYDAVNKNQVKTESTFEYVGQGTYYAYCHAWKRDENGKKVFSDWSNAYPFVVSAITPSQPVITSVKVSGSTVTVTYTKASNADGYDVVLGTSTKKVNGETRPVEYGTLVKKNIKGNVVTATFKNVKKGTYYAGLHAFNRTSEDGKKVFSQWSNVKKVNVK
;
A
#
# COMPACT_ATOMS: atom_id res chain seq x y z
N MET A 1 -13.74 9.17 19.06
CA MET A 1 -12.44 9.89 19.08
C MET A 1 -11.32 8.92 18.69
N ILE A 2 -10.19 9.39 18.13
CA ILE A 2 -9.01 8.53 17.89
C ILE A 2 -8.39 8.19 19.24
N SER A 3 -8.22 6.90 19.51
CA SER A 3 -7.60 6.39 20.75
C SER A 3 -6.12 6.08 20.56
N ASN A 4 -5.72 5.69 19.34
CA ASN A 4 -4.33 5.32 19.05
C ASN A 4 -4.04 5.37 17.54
N VAL A 5 -2.77 5.52 17.18
CA VAL A 5 -2.24 5.23 15.85
C VAL A 5 -1.08 4.25 16.00
N LYS A 6 -1.30 3.03 15.51
CA LYS A 6 -0.27 1.97 15.53
C LYS A 6 0.56 2.07 14.25
N VAL A 7 1.86 2.32 14.39
CA VAL A 7 2.81 2.36 13.27
C VAL A 7 3.62 1.06 13.24
N VAL A 8 3.67 0.41 12.07
CA VAL A 8 4.50 -0.78 11.83
C VAL A 8 5.18 -0.61 10.47
N GLY A 9 6.47 -0.36 10.47
CA GLY A 9 7.21 0.03 9.28
C GLY A 9 6.64 1.32 8.69
N ASN A 10 6.15 1.26 7.46
CA ASN A 10 5.51 2.37 6.76
C ASN A 10 3.97 2.23 6.68
N LYS A 11 3.37 1.52 7.62
CA LYS A 11 1.92 1.40 7.76
C LYS A 11 1.47 2.07 9.04
N ALA A 12 0.46 2.94 8.93
CA ALA A 12 -0.16 3.60 10.04
C ALA A 12 -1.63 3.16 10.16
N THR A 13 -1.99 2.50 11.26
CA THR A 13 -3.37 2.11 11.54
C THR A 13 -3.97 3.05 12.57
N VAL A 14 -4.92 3.86 12.15
CA VAL A 14 -5.69 4.76 13.01
C VAL A 14 -6.81 3.96 13.66
N ILE A 15 -6.94 4.04 14.98
CA ILE A 15 -7.86 3.26 15.80
C ILE A 15 -8.74 4.22 16.61
N LEU A 16 -10.06 4.03 16.53
CA LEU A 16 -11.02 4.82 17.33
C LEU A 16 -11.24 4.17 18.70
N SER A 17 -11.68 4.96 19.66
CA SER A 17 -12.03 4.49 21.02
C SER A 17 -13.29 3.63 21.05
N GLY A 18 -14.08 3.61 20.00
CA GLY A 18 -15.32 2.88 19.86
C GLY A 18 -16.15 3.40 18.68
N GLU A 19 -17.31 2.80 18.50
CA GLU A 19 -18.29 3.24 17.50
C GLU A 19 -18.96 4.55 17.90
N SER A 20 -19.29 5.40 16.92
CA SER A 20 -20.12 6.57 17.12
C SER A 20 -21.59 6.17 16.92
N GLU A 21 -22.45 6.57 17.84
CA GLU A 21 -23.88 6.25 17.79
C GLU A 21 -24.51 6.72 16.47
N GLY A 22 -25.24 5.82 15.81
CA GLY A 22 -25.91 6.07 14.53
C GLY A 22 -24.98 6.26 13.33
N ALA A 23 -23.67 6.03 13.46
CA ALA A 23 -22.74 6.11 12.34
C ALA A 23 -22.94 4.94 11.37
N ALA A 24 -23.00 5.23 10.06
CA ALA A 24 -22.95 4.21 9.01
C ALA A 24 -21.51 3.91 8.55
N GLY A 25 -20.56 4.75 8.94
CA GLY A 25 -19.15 4.57 8.66
C GLY A 25 -18.32 5.81 8.99
N TYR A 26 -17.06 5.77 8.56
CA TYR A 26 -16.02 6.74 8.92
C TYR A 26 -15.20 7.12 7.69
N ASP A 27 -14.73 8.35 7.64
CA ASP A 27 -13.69 8.77 6.71
C ASP A 27 -12.47 9.18 7.56
N TYR A 28 -11.31 8.62 7.24
CA TYR A 28 -10.05 8.84 7.94
C TYR A 28 -9.11 9.62 7.03
N VAL A 29 -8.35 10.56 7.60
CA VAL A 29 -7.30 11.29 6.90
C VAL A 29 -6.02 11.31 7.73
N ILE A 30 -4.89 11.39 7.04
CA ILE A 30 -3.59 11.72 7.62
C ILE A 30 -2.94 12.84 6.81
N SER A 31 -2.20 13.70 7.49
CA SER A 31 -1.42 14.77 6.83
C SER A 31 -0.21 15.15 7.68
N THR A 32 0.83 15.64 7.01
CA THR A 32 1.95 16.33 7.65
C THR A 32 1.57 17.73 8.12
N ASP A 33 0.51 18.31 7.55
CA ASP A 33 -0.09 19.57 7.99
C ASP A 33 -1.12 19.31 9.10
N ARG A 34 -0.92 19.94 10.26
CA ARG A 34 -1.86 19.89 11.39
C ARG A 34 -3.21 20.54 11.07
N ASP A 35 -3.21 21.55 10.21
CA ASP A 35 -4.42 22.30 9.86
C ASP A 35 -5.12 21.77 8.58
N CYS A 36 -4.74 20.58 8.15
CA CYS A 36 -5.22 19.94 6.92
C CYS A 36 -6.75 19.83 6.82
N ILE A 37 -7.46 19.69 7.93
CA ILE A 37 -8.94 19.65 7.94
C ILE A 37 -9.57 21.00 7.58
N THR A 38 -8.92 22.10 7.92
CA THR A 38 -9.32 23.46 7.56
C THR A 38 -9.01 23.75 6.09
N ASN A 39 -7.81 23.40 5.68
CA ASN A 39 -7.29 23.61 4.32
C ASN A 39 -7.85 22.61 3.32
N LYS A 40 -8.41 21.48 3.79
CA LYS A 40 -8.88 20.33 3.00
C LYS A 40 -7.78 19.72 2.14
N ASP A 41 -6.54 19.77 2.62
CA ASP A 41 -5.35 19.23 1.97
C ASP A 41 -4.80 18.05 2.79
N TYR A 42 -5.00 16.86 2.29
CA TYR A 42 -4.68 15.62 2.96
C TYR A 42 -3.63 14.84 2.19
N ASP A 43 -2.57 14.35 2.87
CA ASP A 43 -1.59 13.47 2.25
C ASP A 43 -2.19 12.11 1.88
N ALA A 44 -3.12 11.60 2.70
CA ALA A 44 -3.86 10.39 2.37
C ALA A 44 -5.26 10.38 3.01
N VAL A 45 -6.21 9.74 2.31
CA VAL A 45 -7.62 9.64 2.72
C VAL A 45 -8.14 8.23 2.51
N ASN A 46 -8.73 7.64 3.55
CA ASN A 46 -9.50 6.39 3.48
C ASN A 46 -10.97 6.69 3.76
N LYS A 47 -11.79 6.76 2.69
CA LYS A 47 -13.23 7.06 2.80
C LYS A 47 -14.07 5.79 2.91
N ASN A 48 -15.29 5.96 3.45
CA ASN A 48 -16.31 4.91 3.49
C ASN A 48 -15.88 3.65 4.26
N GLN A 49 -15.09 3.81 5.31
CA GLN A 49 -14.71 2.70 6.17
C GLN A 49 -15.86 2.38 7.12
N VAL A 50 -16.21 1.11 7.24
CA VAL A 50 -17.25 0.65 8.19
C VAL A 50 -16.68 0.22 9.54
N LYS A 51 -15.36 0.06 9.62
CA LYS A 51 -14.65 -0.33 10.85
C LYS A 51 -14.18 0.88 11.62
N THR A 52 -14.04 0.73 12.92
CA THR A 52 -13.44 1.70 13.85
C THR A 52 -11.91 1.76 13.75
N GLU A 53 -11.33 1.16 12.72
CA GLU A 53 -9.92 1.24 12.39
C GLU A 53 -9.71 1.36 10.88
N SER A 54 -8.66 2.06 10.47
CA SER A 54 -8.25 2.15 9.07
C SER A 54 -6.74 2.22 8.94
N THR A 55 -6.17 1.48 7.98
CA THR A 55 -4.73 1.40 7.75
C THR A 55 -4.35 2.16 6.48
N PHE A 56 -3.42 3.10 6.63
CA PHE A 56 -2.71 3.75 5.54
C PHE A 56 -1.44 2.96 5.26
N GLU A 57 -1.25 2.55 4.00
CA GLU A 57 -0.05 1.85 3.54
C GLU A 57 0.90 2.84 2.83
N TYR A 58 2.20 2.54 2.84
CA TYR A 58 3.25 3.30 2.16
C TYR A 58 3.40 4.74 2.66
N VAL A 59 3.10 4.98 3.92
CA VAL A 59 3.29 6.29 4.56
C VAL A 59 4.78 6.62 4.56
N GLY A 60 5.14 7.80 4.07
CA GLY A 60 6.52 8.28 4.05
C GLY A 60 7.08 8.50 5.46
N GLN A 61 8.41 8.61 5.58
CA GLN A 61 9.04 9.00 6.83
C GLN A 61 8.62 10.44 7.19
N GLY A 62 8.19 10.67 8.43
CA GLY A 62 7.78 12.01 8.89
C GLY A 62 6.91 11.99 10.13
N THR A 63 6.53 13.19 10.55
CA THR A 63 5.52 13.43 11.61
C THR A 63 4.20 13.74 10.92
N TYR A 64 3.15 13.10 11.37
CA TYR A 64 1.80 13.20 10.81
C TYR A 64 0.77 13.48 11.89
N TYR A 65 -0.39 13.95 11.44
CA TYR A 65 -1.60 14.13 12.23
C TYR A 65 -2.73 13.31 11.60
N ALA A 66 -3.38 12.49 12.42
CA ALA A 66 -4.55 11.73 12.00
C ALA A 66 -5.84 12.41 12.47
N TYR A 67 -6.87 12.35 11.62
CA TYR A 67 -8.22 12.81 11.91
C TYR A 67 -9.23 11.79 11.39
N CYS A 68 -10.39 11.80 12.00
CA CYS A 68 -11.53 10.99 11.59
C CYS A 68 -12.82 11.75 11.82
N HIS A 69 -13.81 11.57 10.94
CA HIS A 69 -15.19 11.89 11.22
C HIS A 69 -16.11 10.73 10.87
N ALA A 70 -17.22 10.62 11.60
CA ALA A 70 -18.28 9.69 11.32
C ALA A 70 -19.21 10.26 10.26
N TRP A 71 -19.92 9.39 9.55
CA TRP A 71 -20.98 9.79 8.63
C TRP A 71 -22.18 8.85 8.71
N LYS A 72 -23.37 9.38 8.42
CA LYS A 72 -24.60 8.64 8.16
C LYS A 72 -25.28 9.18 6.90
N ARG A 73 -26.33 8.53 6.44
CA ARG A 73 -27.17 9.06 5.36
C ARG A 73 -28.44 9.67 5.96
N ASP A 74 -28.84 10.82 5.40
CA ASP A 74 -30.13 11.43 5.69
C ASP A 74 -31.28 10.72 4.93
N GLU A 75 -32.49 11.21 5.07
CA GLU A 75 -33.70 10.69 4.43
C GLU A 75 -33.62 10.69 2.89
N ASN A 76 -32.80 11.58 2.31
CA ASN A 76 -32.56 11.69 0.88
C ASN A 76 -31.36 10.85 0.40
N GLY A 77 -30.75 10.05 1.28
CA GLY A 77 -29.58 9.23 0.99
C GLY A 77 -28.26 10.01 0.93
N LYS A 78 -28.25 11.32 1.23
CA LYS A 78 -27.06 12.17 1.25
C LYS A 78 -26.25 11.94 2.51
N LYS A 79 -24.90 11.94 2.39
CA LYS A 79 -24.02 11.87 3.55
C LYS A 79 -24.10 13.13 4.41
N VAL A 80 -24.29 12.91 5.71
CA VAL A 80 -24.16 13.90 6.77
C VAL A 80 -23.01 13.48 7.66
N PHE A 81 -22.12 14.40 7.98
CA PHE A 81 -20.90 14.16 8.71
C PHE A 81 -20.95 14.73 10.13
N SER A 82 -20.31 14.06 11.06
CA SER A 82 -19.99 14.66 12.36
C SER A 82 -18.87 15.69 12.21
N ASP A 83 -18.61 16.43 13.27
CA ASP A 83 -17.37 17.19 13.39
C ASP A 83 -16.16 16.24 13.30
N TRP A 84 -15.01 16.80 12.90
CA TRP A 84 -13.76 16.09 12.89
C TRP A 84 -13.29 15.80 14.35
N SER A 85 -12.59 14.70 14.52
CA SER A 85 -11.86 14.44 15.76
C SER A 85 -10.79 15.51 15.99
N ASN A 86 -10.30 15.63 17.21
CA ASN A 86 -9.04 16.33 17.46
C ASN A 86 -7.87 15.66 16.73
N ALA A 87 -6.83 16.44 16.44
CA ALA A 87 -5.59 15.96 15.86
C ALA A 87 -4.94 14.86 16.74
N TYR A 88 -4.55 13.75 16.14
CA TYR A 88 -3.76 12.73 16.81
C TYR A 88 -2.37 12.65 16.16
N PRO A 89 -1.29 13.12 16.82
CA PRO A 89 0.04 13.11 16.27
C PRO A 89 0.65 11.69 16.27
N PHE A 90 1.40 11.35 15.23
CA PHE A 90 2.21 10.13 15.19
C PHE A 90 3.44 10.30 14.30
N VAL A 91 4.42 9.41 14.45
CA VAL A 91 5.67 9.44 13.70
C VAL A 91 5.87 8.15 12.93
N VAL A 92 6.27 8.27 11.66
CA VAL A 92 6.75 7.16 10.85
C VAL A 92 8.26 7.31 10.71
N SER A 93 9.03 6.43 11.34
CA SER A 93 10.49 6.43 11.31
C SER A 93 11.09 5.63 10.15
N ALA A 94 10.34 4.66 9.62
CA ALA A 94 10.80 3.79 8.55
C ALA A 94 10.93 4.51 7.21
N ILE A 95 12.03 4.27 6.52
CA ILE A 95 12.27 4.83 5.17
C ILE A 95 11.56 3.95 4.14
N THR A 96 10.62 4.51 3.38
CA THR A 96 9.94 3.78 2.31
C THR A 96 10.82 3.74 1.04
N PRO A 97 11.09 2.56 0.45
CA PRO A 97 11.77 2.48 -0.84
C PRO A 97 10.95 3.14 -1.95
N SER A 98 11.60 3.69 -2.97
CA SER A 98 10.88 4.19 -4.14
C SER A 98 10.22 3.05 -4.93
N GLN A 99 9.13 3.37 -5.62
CA GLN A 99 8.39 2.42 -6.45
C GLN A 99 9.27 1.97 -7.65
N PRO A 100 9.52 0.67 -7.84
CA PRO A 100 10.18 0.17 -9.04
C PRO A 100 9.21 0.14 -10.23
N VAL A 101 9.75 0.16 -11.46
CA VAL A 101 8.95 0.08 -12.69
C VAL A 101 9.43 -1.11 -13.53
N ILE A 102 8.51 -1.99 -13.96
CA ILE A 102 8.83 -3.04 -14.93
C ILE A 102 9.03 -2.38 -16.31
N THR A 103 10.24 -2.47 -16.83
CA THR A 103 10.61 -1.96 -18.16
C THR A 103 10.31 -2.97 -19.24
N SER A 104 10.60 -4.25 -19.01
CA SER A 104 10.29 -5.32 -19.97
C SER A 104 9.95 -6.66 -19.31
N VAL A 105 9.18 -7.48 -20.04
CA VAL A 105 8.99 -8.91 -19.74
C VAL A 105 9.24 -9.68 -21.04
N LYS A 106 10.23 -10.55 -21.02
CA LYS A 106 10.61 -11.37 -22.18
C LYS A 106 10.29 -12.84 -21.91
N VAL A 107 9.80 -13.54 -22.93
CA VAL A 107 9.52 -14.99 -22.91
C VAL A 107 10.42 -15.68 -23.95
N SER A 108 11.11 -16.72 -23.50
CA SER A 108 11.89 -17.61 -24.36
C SER A 108 11.59 -19.05 -23.96
N GLY A 109 10.78 -19.75 -24.79
CA GLY A 109 10.22 -21.05 -24.43
C GLY A 109 9.43 -20.96 -23.12
N SER A 110 9.80 -21.77 -22.13
CA SER A 110 9.22 -21.77 -20.79
C SER A 110 9.92 -20.83 -19.78
N THR A 111 10.80 -19.94 -20.26
CA THR A 111 11.53 -19.01 -19.41
C THR A 111 10.94 -17.60 -19.54
N VAL A 112 10.59 -16.99 -18.41
CA VAL A 112 10.11 -15.60 -18.33
C VAL A 112 11.15 -14.76 -17.58
N THR A 113 11.64 -13.69 -18.21
CA THR A 113 12.58 -12.74 -17.61
C THR A 113 11.90 -11.38 -17.45
N VAL A 114 11.81 -10.92 -16.23
CA VAL A 114 11.27 -9.60 -15.84
C VAL A 114 12.45 -8.66 -15.59
N THR A 115 12.49 -7.52 -16.29
CA THR A 115 13.49 -6.45 -16.09
C THR A 115 12.80 -5.22 -15.53
N TYR A 116 13.42 -4.55 -14.56
CA TYR A 116 12.83 -3.43 -13.84
C TYR A 116 13.87 -2.37 -13.45
N THR A 117 13.40 -1.18 -13.07
CA THR A 117 14.27 -0.10 -12.61
C THR A 117 14.79 -0.37 -11.20
N LYS A 118 15.98 0.14 -10.90
CA LYS A 118 16.48 0.17 -9.52
C LYS A 118 15.65 1.16 -8.69
N ALA A 119 15.26 0.76 -7.49
CA ALA A 119 14.58 1.61 -6.52
C ALA A 119 15.61 2.22 -5.54
N SER A 120 15.44 3.48 -5.18
CA SER A 120 16.20 4.10 -4.09
C SER A 120 15.78 3.51 -2.74
N ASN A 121 16.71 3.47 -1.79
CA ASN A 121 16.51 2.92 -0.45
C ASN A 121 16.02 1.47 -0.41
N ALA A 122 16.36 0.66 -1.43
CA ALA A 122 15.96 -0.75 -1.51
C ALA A 122 17.13 -1.67 -1.16
N ASP A 123 16.91 -2.57 -0.19
CA ASP A 123 17.79 -3.71 0.10
C ASP A 123 17.54 -4.85 -0.89
N GLY A 124 16.35 -4.92 -1.46
CA GLY A 124 15.98 -5.96 -2.41
C GLY A 124 14.58 -5.83 -2.99
N TYR A 125 14.20 -6.88 -3.72
CA TYR A 125 12.92 -6.96 -4.44
C TYR A 125 12.24 -8.31 -4.21
N ASP A 126 10.90 -8.28 -4.16
CA ASP A 126 10.07 -9.47 -4.29
C ASP A 126 9.30 -9.36 -5.61
N VAL A 127 9.51 -10.32 -6.51
CA VAL A 127 8.92 -10.35 -7.86
C VAL A 127 7.92 -11.48 -7.97
N VAL A 128 6.74 -11.17 -8.47
CA VAL A 128 5.63 -12.11 -8.61
C VAL A 128 5.23 -12.26 -10.07
N LEU A 129 4.97 -13.49 -10.47
CA LEU A 129 4.36 -13.84 -11.74
C LEU A 129 3.03 -14.54 -11.43
N GLY A 130 1.97 -13.75 -11.22
CA GLY A 130 0.65 -14.24 -10.84
C GLY A 130 -0.20 -14.61 -12.04
N THR A 131 -1.21 -15.46 -11.87
CA THR A 131 -2.18 -15.86 -12.90
C THR A 131 -3.38 -14.91 -12.99
N SER A 132 -3.54 -14.02 -12.01
CA SER A 132 -4.59 -13.00 -11.95
C SER A 132 -4.09 -11.73 -11.27
N THR A 133 -4.87 -10.68 -11.33
CA THR A 133 -4.62 -9.41 -10.64
C THR A 133 -5.75 -9.09 -9.66
N LYS A 134 -5.46 -8.28 -8.66
CA LYS A 134 -6.43 -7.67 -7.75
C LYS A 134 -6.16 -6.18 -7.60
N LYS A 135 -7.19 -5.42 -7.25
CA LYS A 135 -7.06 -4.03 -6.79
C LYS A 135 -7.07 -3.99 -5.27
N VAL A 136 -6.11 -3.29 -4.68
CA VAL A 136 -6.03 -3.05 -3.24
C VAL A 136 -5.61 -1.61 -3.04
N ASN A 137 -6.40 -0.81 -2.33
CA ASN A 137 -6.14 0.62 -2.07
C ASN A 137 -5.81 1.41 -3.35
N GLY A 138 -6.53 1.15 -4.44
CA GLY A 138 -6.31 1.81 -5.73
C GLY A 138 -5.20 1.20 -6.60
N GLU A 139 -4.27 0.43 -6.05
CA GLU A 139 -3.22 -0.26 -6.80
C GLU A 139 -3.73 -1.53 -7.47
N THR A 140 -3.30 -1.74 -8.71
CA THR A 140 -3.43 -3.04 -9.37
C THR A 140 -2.16 -3.84 -9.15
N ARG A 141 -2.28 -5.03 -8.56
CA ARG A 141 -1.14 -5.91 -8.31
C ARG A 141 -1.46 -7.38 -8.64
N PRO A 142 -0.46 -8.22 -9.00
CA PRO A 142 -0.70 -9.64 -9.17
C PRO A 142 -1.10 -10.27 -7.84
N VAL A 143 -1.83 -11.39 -7.90
CA VAL A 143 -2.14 -12.16 -6.70
C VAL A 143 -0.85 -12.80 -6.18
N GLU A 144 -0.43 -12.42 -4.96
CA GLU A 144 0.91 -12.66 -4.41
C GLU A 144 1.26 -14.12 -4.14
N TYR A 145 0.26 -14.94 -3.92
CA TYR A 145 0.48 -16.31 -3.43
C TYR A 145 0.26 -17.38 -4.50
N GLY A 146 0.53 -17.01 -5.77
CA GLY A 146 0.69 -18.00 -6.84
C GLY A 146 2.02 -18.73 -6.71
N THR A 147 2.22 -19.75 -7.52
CA THR A 147 3.38 -20.67 -7.49
C THR A 147 4.70 -20.02 -7.92
N LEU A 148 4.68 -18.82 -8.52
CA LEU A 148 5.84 -18.19 -9.14
C LEU A 148 6.16 -16.85 -8.44
N VAL A 149 6.88 -16.96 -7.32
CA VAL A 149 7.36 -15.80 -6.55
C VAL A 149 8.86 -15.94 -6.31
N LYS A 150 9.62 -14.88 -6.59
CA LYS A 150 11.02 -14.75 -6.21
C LYS A 150 11.15 -13.67 -5.15
N LYS A 151 11.51 -14.06 -3.94
CA LYS A 151 11.68 -13.16 -2.80
C LYS A 151 13.16 -12.89 -2.52
N ASN A 152 13.44 -11.75 -1.89
CA ASN A 152 14.78 -11.37 -1.42
C ASN A 152 15.83 -11.30 -2.56
N ILE A 153 15.43 -10.86 -3.74
CA ILE A 153 16.39 -10.52 -4.80
C ILE A 153 17.18 -9.31 -4.32
N LYS A 154 18.51 -9.36 -4.39
CA LYS A 154 19.40 -8.28 -3.90
C LYS A 154 19.12 -6.95 -4.59
N GLY A 155 19.27 -5.83 -3.89
CA GLY A 155 18.95 -4.48 -4.37
C GLY A 155 19.77 -3.98 -5.57
N ASN A 156 20.90 -4.62 -5.88
CA ASN A 156 21.69 -4.34 -7.08
C ASN A 156 21.27 -5.16 -8.32
N VAL A 157 20.34 -6.10 -8.18
CA VAL A 157 19.84 -6.95 -9.25
C VAL A 157 18.54 -6.34 -9.79
N VAL A 158 18.46 -6.10 -11.09
CA VAL A 158 17.31 -5.49 -11.77
C VAL A 158 16.61 -6.45 -12.74
N THR A 159 16.82 -7.74 -12.55
CA THR A 159 16.18 -8.80 -13.34
C THR A 159 15.75 -9.97 -12.47
N ALA A 160 14.63 -10.58 -12.83
CA ALA A 160 14.15 -11.82 -12.23
C ALA A 160 13.79 -12.82 -13.34
N THR A 161 14.38 -14.02 -13.30
CA THR A 161 14.13 -15.06 -14.32
C THR A 161 13.39 -16.22 -13.68
N PHE A 162 12.24 -16.56 -14.22
CA PHE A 162 11.43 -17.72 -13.88
C PHE A 162 11.65 -18.79 -14.95
N LYS A 163 12.06 -19.99 -14.56
CA LYS A 163 12.25 -21.15 -15.45
C LYS A 163 11.10 -22.13 -15.30
N ASN A 164 10.87 -22.95 -16.35
CA ASN A 164 9.83 -23.99 -16.34
C ASN A 164 8.42 -23.44 -16.06
N VAL A 165 8.16 -22.23 -16.56
CA VAL A 165 6.83 -21.62 -16.46
C VAL A 165 5.89 -22.37 -17.39
N LYS A 166 4.78 -22.87 -16.85
CA LYS A 166 3.77 -23.58 -17.63
C LYS A 166 3.13 -22.63 -18.66
N LYS A 167 2.64 -23.22 -19.75
CA LYS A 167 1.82 -22.52 -20.76
C LYS A 167 0.63 -21.80 -20.09
N GLY A 168 0.43 -20.54 -20.42
CA GLY A 168 -0.65 -19.75 -19.82
C GLY A 168 -0.42 -18.24 -19.87
N THR A 169 -1.39 -17.51 -19.34
CA THR A 169 -1.33 -16.06 -19.17
C THR A 169 -0.92 -15.71 -17.76
N TYR A 170 0.04 -14.80 -17.65
CA TYR A 170 0.57 -14.33 -16.36
C TYR A 170 0.62 -12.82 -16.30
N TYR A 171 0.72 -12.31 -15.08
CA TYR A 171 0.82 -10.90 -14.73
C TYR A 171 2.05 -10.69 -13.85
N ALA A 172 3.06 -10.02 -14.39
CA ALA A 172 4.28 -9.71 -13.66
C ALA A 172 4.09 -8.42 -12.86
N GLY A 173 4.50 -8.45 -11.60
CA GLY A 173 4.56 -7.30 -10.71
C GLY A 173 5.65 -7.50 -9.68
N LEU A 174 6.17 -6.41 -9.09
CA LEU A 174 7.15 -6.47 -8.01
C LEU A 174 6.99 -5.27 -7.08
N HIS A 175 7.56 -5.40 -5.90
CA HIS A 175 7.82 -4.29 -5.00
C HIS A 175 9.26 -4.35 -4.48
N ALA A 176 9.81 -3.19 -4.17
CA ALA A 176 11.07 -3.08 -3.47
C ALA A 176 10.83 -3.20 -1.97
N PHE A 177 11.87 -3.61 -1.23
CA PHE A 177 11.84 -3.57 0.23
C PHE A 177 13.19 -3.13 0.80
N ASN A 178 13.14 -2.59 2.02
CA ASN A 178 14.29 -2.47 2.91
C ASN A 178 13.93 -3.00 4.31
N ARG A 179 14.87 -2.88 5.27
CA ARG A 179 14.69 -3.32 6.66
C ARG A 179 14.99 -2.18 7.64
N THR A 180 14.45 -1.00 7.35
CA THR A 180 14.63 0.19 8.18
C THR A 180 13.63 0.31 9.33
N SER A 181 12.65 -0.61 9.43
CA SER A 181 11.76 -0.68 10.59
C SER A 181 12.51 -1.08 11.85
N GLU A 182 12.10 -0.57 13.01
CA GLU A 182 12.70 -0.86 14.32
C GLU A 182 12.72 -2.36 14.64
N ASP A 183 11.73 -3.11 14.17
CA ASP A 183 11.64 -4.56 14.35
C ASP A 183 12.37 -5.38 13.26
N GLY A 184 13.11 -4.72 12.34
CA GLY A 184 13.86 -5.33 11.25
C GLY A 184 13.00 -6.00 10.18
N LYS A 185 11.68 -5.86 10.24
CA LYS A 185 10.79 -6.38 9.21
C LYS A 185 10.90 -5.58 7.92
N LYS A 186 10.46 -6.19 6.82
CA LYS A 186 10.44 -5.53 5.52
C LYS A 186 9.48 -4.34 5.50
N VAL A 187 9.99 -3.20 5.07
CA VAL A 187 9.23 -2.02 4.67
C VAL A 187 9.14 -2.04 3.15
N PHE A 188 7.95 -2.07 2.61
CA PHE A 188 7.73 -2.22 1.17
C PHE A 188 7.41 -0.91 0.48
N SER A 189 7.87 -0.78 -0.77
CA SER A 189 7.39 0.24 -1.71
C SER A 189 5.97 -0.06 -2.20
N GLN A 190 5.36 0.90 -2.88
CA GLN A 190 4.22 0.62 -3.76
C GLN A 190 4.60 -0.45 -4.79
N TRP A 191 3.58 -1.17 -5.29
CA TRP A 191 3.77 -2.14 -6.38
C TRP A 191 4.13 -1.43 -7.67
N SER A 192 4.96 -2.05 -8.48
CA SER A 192 5.25 -1.61 -9.83
C SER A 192 3.98 -1.60 -10.70
N ASN A 193 4.09 -1.02 -11.89
CA ASN A 193 3.15 -1.32 -12.96
C ASN A 193 3.07 -2.84 -13.19
N VAL A 194 1.89 -3.33 -13.61
CA VAL A 194 1.70 -4.75 -13.95
C VAL A 194 1.84 -4.94 -15.45
N LYS A 195 2.62 -5.95 -15.85
CA LYS A 195 2.74 -6.35 -17.26
C LYS A 195 2.18 -7.76 -17.48
N LYS A 196 1.20 -7.85 -18.40
CA LYS A 196 0.65 -9.13 -18.85
C LYS A 196 1.63 -9.82 -19.80
N VAL A 197 1.78 -11.14 -19.69
CA VAL A 197 2.64 -11.96 -20.52
C VAL A 197 1.98 -13.31 -20.80
N ASN A 198 2.19 -13.85 -22.01
CA ASN A 198 1.69 -15.15 -22.43
C ASN A 198 2.88 -16.09 -22.69
N VAL A 199 2.88 -17.24 -22.02
CA VAL A 199 3.80 -18.36 -22.25
C VAL A 199 3.09 -19.36 -23.14
N LYS A 200 3.67 -19.65 -24.31
CA LYS A 200 3.09 -20.52 -25.36
C LYS A 200 3.53 -21.98 -25.19
#